data_dcd6c08b9fa4f98504606daa5e5ba459
#
_entry.id   dcd6c08b9fa4f98504606daa5e5ba459
#
_cell.length_a   1.000
_cell.length_b   1.000
_cell.length_c   1.000
_cell.angle_alpha   90.00
_cell.angle_beta   90.00
_cell.angle_gamma   90.00
#
_symmetry.space_group_name_H-M   'P 1'
#
loop_
_entity.id
_entity.type
_entity.pdbx_description
1 polymer ?
#
loop_
_entity_poly.entity_id
_entity_poly.type
_entity_poly.pdbx_seq_one_letter_code
_entity_poly.pdbx_strand_id
1 'polypeptide(L)'
;MVQQKAYPLQTLLGEVFELSQSRVNEWIHRLLPILKGALAELGVLPEREPGHFARSEAQRGERPDLIIDGTERRRQRPKNPIKQAAAYSGKKKTHCDKNVVIVQAQSKRVGFLSQTYTGKTHDKKIVDTEPIAYPPDALLAKDTGFQGYEPAGVQTRQPKKSPGRGHSRPRRSGAPAPSPMSGCGSSLL
;
A
#
# COMPACT_ATOMS: atom_id res chain seq x y z
N MET A 1 14.93 -16.01 6.88
CA MET A 1 13.46 -15.94 6.80
C MET A 1 12.81 -15.00 7.82
N VAL A 2 13.34 -14.84 9.03
CA VAL A 2 12.83 -13.88 10.04
C VAL A 2 12.81 -12.44 9.49
N GLN A 3 13.90 -12.02 8.81
CA GLN A 3 13.99 -10.70 8.15
C GLN A 3 12.86 -10.44 7.16
N GLN A 4 12.47 -11.45 6.37
CA GLN A 4 11.45 -11.30 5.32
C GLN A 4 10.03 -11.16 5.88
N LYS A 5 9.73 -11.83 7.00
CA LYS A 5 8.38 -11.80 7.60
C LYS A 5 8.13 -10.59 8.50
N ALA A 6 9.11 -10.18 9.27
CA ALA A 6 8.92 -9.20 10.35
C ALA A 6 9.65 -7.88 10.14
N TYR A 7 10.57 -7.78 9.17
CA TYR A 7 11.45 -6.62 8.97
C TYR A 7 12.09 -6.11 10.28
N PRO A 8 12.61 -6.98 11.14
CA PRO A 8 13.16 -6.58 12.42
C PRO A 8 14.40 -5.71 12.26
N LEU A 9 14.71 -4.94 13.27
CA LEU A 9 15.96 -4.20 13.32
C LEU A 9 17.15 -5.16 13.27
N GLN A 10 18.24 -4.78 12.60
CA GLN A 10 19.43 -5.61 12.47
C GLN A 10 20.07 -5.94 13.83
N THR A 11 19.93 -5.05 14.82
CA THR A 11 20.34 -5.29 16.21
C THR A 11 19.60 -6.47 16.82
N LEU A 12 18.27 -6.53 16.66
CA LEU A 12 17.46 -7.65 17.14
C LEU A 12 17.83 -8.97 16.44
N LEU A 13 18.08 -8.92 15.13
CA LEU A 13 18.59 -10.09 14.41
C LEU A 13 19.95 -10.52 14.93
N GLY A 14 20.83 -9.57 15.29
CA GLY A 14 22.10 -9.84 15.91
C GLY A 14 21.96 -10.62 17.21
N GLU A 15 21.04 -10.21 18.08
CA GLU A 15 20.73 -10.90 19.33
C GLU A 15 20.20 -12.32 19.10
N VAL A 16 19.25 -12.48 18.14
CA VAL A 16 18.66 -13.80 17.83
C VAL A 16 19.66 -14.79 17.27
N PHE A 17 20.65 -14.33 16.48
CA PHE A 17 21.62 -15.18 15.81
C PHE A 17 23.03 -15.09 16.39
N GLU A 18 23.19 -14.42 17.53
CA GLU A 18 24.48 -14.20 18.21
C GLU A 18 25.56 -13.56 17.30
N LEU A 19 25.11 -12.61 16.47
CA LEU A 19 25.95 -11.91 15.51
C LEU A 19 25.99 -10.41 15.80
N SER A 20 27.12 -9.76 15.51
CA SER A 20 27.18 -8.30 15.51
C SER A 20 26.25 -7.71 14.42
N GLN A 21 25.74 -6.51 14.63
CA GLN A 21 24.89 -5.82 13.64
C GLN A 21 25.57 -5.73 12.25
N SER A 22 26.88 -5.50 12.20
CA SER A 22 27.64 -5.44 10.96
C SER A 22 27.62 -6.78 10.22
N ARG A 23 27.79 -7.88 10.94
CA ARG A 23 27.71 -9.23 10.36
C ARG A 23 26.31 -9.56 9.87
N VAL A 24 25.27 -9.15 10.60
CA VAL A 24 23.88 -9.30 10.16
C VAL A 24 23.66 -8.56 8.85
N ASN A 25 24.12 -7.30 8.74
CA ASN A 25 24.02 -6.52 7.51
C ASN A 25 24.74 -7.22 6.33
N GLU A 26 25.95 -7.71 6.54
CA GLU A 26 26.72 -8.46 5.55
C GLU A 26 25.95 -9.70 5.06
N TRP A 27 25.42 -10.51 5.97
CA TRP A 27 24.64 -11.69 5.62
C TRP A 27 23.35 -11.36 4.88
N ILE A 28 22.64 -10.29 5.24
CA ILE A 28 21.47 -9.84 4.52
C ILE A 28 21.85 -9.54 3.05
N HIS A 29 22.91 -8.76 2.83
CA HIS A 29 23.35 -8.41 1.47
C HIS A 29 23.83 -9.62 0.65
N ARG A 30 24.40 -10.64 1.29
CA ARG A 30 24.81 -11.88 0.61
C ARG A 30 23.64 -12.80 0.29
N LEU A 31 22.69 -12.96 1.22
CA LEU A 31 21.59 -13.93 1.07
C LEU A 31 20.42 -13.42 0.21
N LEU A 32 20.15 -12.12 0.18
CA LEU A 32 19.05 -11.56 -0.62
C LEU A 32 19.19 -11.84 -2.12
N PRO A 33 20.36 -11.68 -2.77
CA PRO A 33 20.55 -12.04 -4.17
C PRO A 33 20.32 -13.53 -4.44
N ILE A 34 20.82 -14.40 -3.54
CA ILE A 34 20.64 -15.86 -3.65
C ILE A 34 19.15 -16.22 -3.58
N LEU A 35 18.44 -15.67 -2.60
CA LEU A 35 17.00 -15.86 -2.47
C LEU A 35 16.25 -15.37 -3.72
N LYS A 36 16.63 -14.21 -4.24
CA LYS A 36 16.04 -13.67 -5.47
C LYS A 36 16.29 -14.60 -6.66
N GLY A 37 17.50 -15.14 -6.80
CA GLY A 37 17.85 -16.13 -7.84
C GLY A 37 16.98 -17.39 -7.74
N ALA A 38 16.90 -17.98 -6.57
CA ALA A 38 16.08 -19.17 -6.34
C ALA A 38 14.59 -18.92 -6.61
N LEU A 39 14.05 -17.76 -6.23
CA LEU A 39 12.65 -17.38 -6.52
C LEU A 39 12.44 -17.16 -8.03
N ALA A 40 13.46 -16.67 -8.76
CA ALA A 40 13.40 -16.51 -10.21
C ALA A 40 13.35 -17.88 -10.91
N GLU A 41 14.20 -18.82 -10.51
CA GLU A 41 14.22 -20.20 -11.03
C GLU A 41 12.89 -20.92 -10.78
N LEU A 42 12.27 -20.69 -9.62
CA LEU A 42 10.94 -21.21 -9.30
C LEU A 42 9.80 -20.50 -10.07
N GLY A 43 10.09 -19.46 -10.83
CA GLY A 43 9.10 -18.69 -11.59
C GLY A 43 8.07 -17.94 -10.73
N VAL A 44 8.35 -17.69 -9.44
CA VAL A 44 7.41 -17.04 -8.52
C VAL A 44 7.66 -15.54 -8.33
N LEU A 45 8.72 -14.99 -8.95
CA LEU A 45 8.93 -13.55 -8.97
C LEU A 45 7.87 -12.85 -9.83
N PRO A 46 7.34 -11.71 -9.37
CA PRO A 46 6.46 -10.89 -10.18
C PRO A 46 7.22 -10.25 -11.35
N GLU A 47 6.52 -10.05 -12.47
CA GLU A 47 7.03 -9.23 -13.56
C GLU A 47 7.20 -7.78 -13.11
N ARG A 48 8.27 -7.14 -13.56
CA ARG A 48 8.60 -5.74 -13.24
C ARG A 48 8.51 -4.81 -14.44
N GLU A 49 8.60 -5.40 -15.65
CA GLU A 49 8.51 -4.67 -16.90
C GLU A 49 7.05 -4.63 -17.37
N PRO A 50 6.43 -3.43 -17.44
CA PRO A 50 5.01 -3.32 -17.75
C PRO A 50 4.64 -3.94 -19.10
N GLY A 51 5.49 -3.80 -20.11
CA GLY A 51 5.28 -4.36 -21.45
C GLY A 51 5.39 -5.87 -21.55
N HIS A 52 5.98 -6.53 -20.56
CA HIS A 52 6.17 -7.98 -20.57
C HIS A 52 5.10 -8.75 -19.80
N PHE A 53 4.25 -8.06 -19.03
CA PHE A 53 3.28 -8.70 -18.15
C PHE A 53 2.31 -9.63 -18.91
N ALA A 54 1.75 -9.19 -20.05
CA ALA A 54 0.85 -10.02 -20.86
C ALA A 54 1.51 -11.33 -21.29
N ARG A 55 2.77 -11.26 -21.73
CA ARG A 55 3.53 -12.44 -22.19
C ARG A 55 3.81 -13.40 -21.04
N SER A 56 4.20 -12.87 -19.87
CA SER A 56 4.50 -13.70 -18.70
C SER A 56 3.26 -14.45 -18.18
N GLU A 57 2.08 -13.82 -18.21
CA GLU A 57 0.82 -14.47 -17.84
C GLU A 57 0.36 -15.50 -18.90
N ALA A 58 0.50 -15.19 -20.18
CA ALA A 58 0.15 -16.12 -21.25
C ALA A 58 1.00 -17.41 -21.21
N GLN A 59 2.29 -17.31 -20.91
CA GLN A 59 3.17 -18.48 -20.76
C GLN A 59 2.77 -19.41 -19.61
N ARG A 60 2.06 -18.91 -18.63
CA ARG A 60 1.62 -19.68 -17.45
C ARG A 60 0.28 -20.38 -17.64
N GLY A 61 -0.48 -20.02 -18.70
CA GLY A 61 -1.77 -20.63 -19.02
C GLY A 61 -2.87 -20.41 -17.98
N GLU A 62 -2.67 -19.45 -17.08
CA GLU A 62 -3.68 -19.10 -16.06
C GLU A 62 -4.80 -18.25 -16.69
N ARG A 63 -6.02 -18.40 -16.16
CA ARG A 63 -7.14 -17.51 -16.56
C ARG A 63 -6.78 -16.07 -16.22
N PRO A 64 -7.08 -15.11 -17.11
CA PRO A 64 -6.68 -13.73 -16.91
C PRO A 64 -7.62 -12.96 -15.95
N ASP A 65 -7.99 -13.57 -14.82
CA ASP A 65 -8.76 -12.93 -13.75
C ASP A 65 -7.79 -12.26 -12.79
N LEU A 66 -7.71 -10.95 -12.86
CA LEU A 66 -6.70 -10.13 -12.19
C LEU A 66 -7.31 -9.20 -11.16
N ILE A 67 -6.58 -8.94 -10.09
CA ILE A 67 -6.93 -7.95 -9.07
C ILE A 67 -5.80 -6.94 -8.99
N ILE A 68 -6.11 -5.66 -9.11
CA ILE A 68 -5.14 -4.58 -8.94
C ILE A 68 -5.34 -3.87 -7.62
N ASP A 69 -4.26 -3.63 -6.89
CA ASP A 69 -4.27 -2.91 -5.63
C ASP A 69 -3.00 -2.08 -5.43
N GLY A 70 -3.10 -1.03 -4.62
CA GLY A 70 -1.98 -0.18 -4.21
C GLY A 70 -1.42 -0.61 -2.86
N THR A 71 -0.17 -1.04 -2.82
CA THR A 71 0.50 -1.39 -1.56
C THR A 71 1.38 -0.26 -1.07
N GLU A 72 1.31 0.05 0.23
CA GLU A 72 2.10 1.08 0.89
C GLU A 72 3.01 0.45 1.93
N ARG A 73 4.31 0.69 1.82
CA ARG A 73 5.32 0.24 2.79
C ARG A 73 5.84 1.43 3.58
N ARG A 74 5.81 1.34 4.89
CA ARG A 74 6.41 2.37 5.75
C ARG A 74 7.91 2.49 5.47
N ARG A 75 8.38 3.73 5.46
CA ARG A 75 9.80 4.06 5.36
C ARG A 75 10.21 5.01 6.47
N GLN A 76 11.50 5.05 6.74
CA GLN A 76 12.07 6.02 7.65
C GLN A 76 11.81 7.44 7.13
N ARG A 77 11.48 8.37 8.04
CA ARG A 77 11.25 9.78 7.72
C ARG A 77 12.51 10.39 7.09
N PRO A 78 12.45 10.92 5.87
CA PRO A 78 13.59 11.58 5.25
C PRO A 78 14.00 12.85 6.03
N LYS A 79 15.30 13.13 6.10
CA LYS A 79 15.80 14.39 6.69
C LYS A 79 15.51 15.62 5.83
N ASN A 80 15.54 15.46 4.50
CA ASN A 80 15.28 16.54 3.56
C ASN A 80 13.77 16.87 3.52
N PRO A 81 13.37 18.14 3.73
CA PRO A 81 11.94 18.53 3.79
C PRO A 81 11.16 18.23 2.51
N ILE A 82 11.77 18.39 1.32
CA ILE A 82 11.13 18.12 0.04
C ILE A 82 10.84 16.62 -0.10
N LYS A 83 11.84 15.79 0.19
CA LYS A 83 11.69 14.31 0.18
C LYS A 83 10.70 13.84 1.23
N GLN A 84 10.64 14.51 2.38
CA GLN A 84 9.70 14.24 3.46
C GLN A 84 8.24 14.50 3.00
N ALA A 85 7.99 15.67 2.40
CA ALA A 85 6.67 16.03 1.87
C ALA A 85 6.23 15.07 0.75
N ALA A 86 7.14 14.66 -0.13
CA ALA A 86 6.85 13.70 -1.19
C ALA A 86 6.53 12.30 -0.68
N ALA A 87 7.23 11.84 0.36
CA ALA A 87 7.03 10.50 0.93
C ALA A 87 5.80 10.40 1.85
N TYR A 88 5.18 11.51 2.24
CA TYR A 88 4.07 11.51 3.19
C TYR A 88 2.76 11.05 2.55
N SER A 89 2.19 9.97 3.06
CA SER A 89 0.85 9.49 2.70
C SER A 89 -0.20 10.12 3.60
N GLY A 90 -1.07 10.96 3.03
CA GLY A 90 -2.19 11.57 3.75
C GLY A 90 -3.21 10.53 4.26
N LYS A 91 -3.38 9.42 3.53
CA LYS A 91 -4.27 8.31 3.90
C LYS A 91 -3.76 7.56 5.13
N LYS A 92 -2.49 7.23 5.17
CA LYS A 92 -1.85 6.47 6.28
C LYS A 92 -1.25 7.36 7.36
N LYS A 93 -1.17 8.68 7.13
CA LYS A 93 -0.54 9.67 8.04
C LYS A 93 0.90 9.29 8.42
N THR A 94 1.64 8.73 7.49
CA THR A 94 3.03 8.29 7.68
C THR A 94 3.83 8.42 6.37
N HIS A 95 5.17 8.36 6.50
CA HIS A 95 6.05 8.31 5.33
C HIS A 95 6.09 6.89 4.80
N CYS A 96 5.82 6.72 3.52
CA CYS A 96 5.80 5.41 2.86
C CYS A 96 6.29 5.48 1.42
N ASP A 97 6.62 4.32 0.91
CA ASP A 97 6.82 4.05 -0.50
C ASP A 97 5.62 3.26 -1.01
N LYS A 98 5.21 3.54 -2.25
CA LYS A 98 4.09 2.89 -2.91
C LYS A 98 4.52 2.05 -4.09
N ASN A 99 3.83 0.93 -4.26
CA ASN A 99 3.85 0.14 -5.48
C ASN A 99 2.41 -0.26 -5.82
N VAL A 100 2.13 -0.46 -7.08
CA VAL A 100 0.93 -1.15 -7.53
C VAL A 100 1.28 -2.62 -7.74
N VAL A 101 0.39 -3.49 -7.28
CA VAL A 101 0.49 -4.93 -7.46
C VAL A 101 -0.69 -5.42 -8.29
N ILE A 102 -0.44 -6.38 -9.20
CA ILE A 102 -1.48 -7.13 -9.88
C ILE A 102 -1.37 -8.58 -9.45
N VAL A 103 -2.45 -9.10 -8.91
CA VAL A 103 -2.53 -10.45 -8.34
C VAL A 103 -3.47 -11.28 -9.19
N GLN A 104 -3.08 -12.50 -9.50
CA GLN A 104 -3.96 -13.49 -10.11
C GLN A 104 -5.02 -13.92 -9.09
N ALA A 105 -6.30 -13.80 -9.44
CA ALA A 105 -7.40 -14.01 -8.51
C ALA A 105 -7.51 -15.44 -7.97
N GLN A 106 -7.15 -16.43 -8.78
CA GLN A 106 -7.26 -17.85 -8.43
C GLN A 106 -6.05 -18.35 -7.64
N SER A 107 -4.85 -18.24 -8.20
CA SER A 107 -3.60 -18.71 -7.59
C SER A 107 -3.09 -17.81 -6.47
N LYS A 108 -3.63 -16.60 -6.32
CA LYS A 108 -3.15 -15.58 -5.37
C LYS A 108 -1.69 -15.16 -5.59
N ARG A 109 -1.13 -15.50 -6.73
CA ARG A 109 0.23 -15.13 -7.12
C ARG A 109 0.28 -13.65 -7.51
N VAL A 110 1.32 -12.97 -7.09
CA VAL A 110 1.63 -11.62 -7.58
C VAL A 110 2.22 -11.76 -8.97
N GLY A 111 1.46 -11.36 -10.00
CA GLY A 111 1.90 -11.42 -11.40
C GLY A 111 2.75 -10.22 -11.79
N PHE A 112 2.38 -9.02 -11.32
CA PHE A 112 3.09 -7.77 -11.62
C PHE A 112 3.32 -6.94 -10.36
N LEU A 113 4.45 -6.27 -10.31
CA LEU A 113 4.79 -5.31 -9.27
C LEU A 113 5.43 -4.06 -9.91
N SER A 114 4.75 -2.92 -9.83
CA SER A 114 5.20 -1.64 -10.39
C SER A 114 6.55 -1.16 -9.85
N GLN A 115 7.12 -0.13 -10.46
CA GLN A 115 8.21 0.62 -9.88
C GLN A 115 7.79 1.24 -8.54
N THR A 116 8.78 1.70 -7.75
CA THR A 116 8.51 2.27 -6.44
C THR A 116 8.28 3.77 -6.56
N TYR A 117 7.14 4.22 -6.06
CA TYR A 117 6.73 5.63 -6.05
C TYR A 117 6.69 6.17 -4.62
N THR A 118 6.66 7.48 -4.50
CA THR A 118 6.56 8.15 -3.20
C THR A 118 5.13 8.09 -2.66
N GLY A 119 4.97 8.08 -1.34
CA GLY A 119 3.68 7.90 -0.67
C GLY A 119 2.59 8.92 -1.01
N LYS A 120 2.98 10.11 -1.49
CA LYS A 120 2.06 11.15 -1.97
C LYS A 120 1.42 10.82 -3.32
N THR A 121 2.04 9.93 -4.11
CA THR A 121 1.55 9.59 -5.45
C THR A 121 0.22 8.86 -5.37
N HIS A 122 -0.76 9.27 -6.17
CA HIS A 122 -2.06 8.61 -6.26
C HIS A 122 -1.94 7.28 -7.03
N ASP A 123 -2.68 6.25 -6.60
CA ASP A 123 -2.58 4.90 -7.17
C ASP A 123 -2.88 4.89 -8.68
N LYS A 124 -3.93 5.60 -9.12
CA LYS A 124 -4.23 5.80 -10.54
C LYS A 124 -3.07 6.42 -11.32
N LYS A 125 -2.39 7.44 -10.75
CA LYS A 125 -1.27 8.09 -11.42
C LYS A 125 -0.09 7.13 -11.68
N ILE A 126 0.11 6.15 -10.80
CA ILE A 126 1.16 5.13 -10.99
C ILE A 126 0.85 4.31 -12.24
N VAL A 127 -0.36 3.79 -12.37
CA VAL A 127 -0.74 2.95 -13.52
C VAL A 127 -0.87 3.74 -14.82
N ASP A 128 -1.22 5.01 -14.76
CA ASP A 128 -1.22 5.90 -15.93
C ASP A 128 0.23 6.19 -16.42
N THR A 129 1.23 6.11 -15.53
CA THR A 129 2.63 6.34 -15.87
C THR A 129 3.30 5.06 -16.42
N GLU A 130 2.85 3.90 -15.98
CA GLU A 130 3.39 2.60 -16.42
C GLU A 130 2.46 1.97 -17.47
N PRO A 131 2.89 1.86 -18.75
CA PRO A 131 2.06 1.28 -19.82
C PRO A 131 2.00 -0.25 -19.67
N ILE A 132 1.17 -0.73 -18.75
CA ILE A 132 1.03 -2.15 -18.43
C ILE A 132 0.31 -2.86 -19.58
N ALA A 133 0.97 -3.82 -20.23
CA ALA A 133 0.37 -4.68 -21.21
C ALA A 133 -0.37 -5.83 -20.49
N TYR A 134 -1.68 -5.90 -20.68
CA TYR A 134 -2.51 -6.95 -20.11
C TYR A 134 -2.68 -8.12 -21.08
N PRO A 135 -2.90 -9.35 -20.58
CA PRO A 135 -3.29 -10.46 -21.45
C PRO A 135 -4.66 -10.19 -22.08
N PRO A 136 -4.90 -10.72 -23.31
CA PRO A 136 -6.18 -10.57 -23.98
C PRO A 136 -7.32 -11.17 -23.13
N ASP A 137 -8.50 -10.56 -23.22
CA ASP A 137 -9.71 -10.95 -22.49
C ASP A 137 -9.56 -10.98 -20.96
N ALA A 138 -8.59 -10.23 -20.43
CA ALA A 138 -8.40 -10.12 -18.98
C ALA A 138 -9.60 -9.45 -18.31
N LEU A 139 -10.00 -9.99 -17.16
CA LEU A 139 -10.95 -9.35 -16.24
C LEU A 139 -10.17 -8.72 -15.07
N LEU A 140 -10.16 -7.40 -14.99
CA LEU A 140 -9.43 -6.64 -13.97
C LEU A 140 -10.38 -6.11 -12.90
N ALA A 141 -10.35 -6.71 -11.73
CA ALA A 141 -11.01 -6.16 -10.54
C ALA A 141 -10.14 -5.05 -9.93
N LYS A 142 -10.72 -3.86 -9.76
CA LYS A 142 -10.02 -2.67 -9.25
C LYS A 142 -10.76 -2.03 -8.07
N ASP A 143 -10.02 -1.48 -7.11
CA ASP A 143 -10.59 -0.68 -6.03
C ASP A 143 -10.94 0.75 -6.50
N THR A 144 -11.67 1.47 -5.67
CA THR A 144 -12.08 2.88 -5.90
C THR A 144 -10.89 3.83 -6.10
N GLY A 145 -9.70 3.48 -5.63
CA GLY A 145 -8.45 4.21 -5.86
C GLY A 145 -8.01 4.27 -7.32
N PHE A 146 -8.52 3.38 -8.17
CA PHE A 146 -8.24 3.30 -9.62
C PHE A 146 -9.40 3.80 -10.48
N GLN A 147 -10.26 4.66 -9.93
CA GLN A 147 -11.39 5.21 -10.68
C GLN A 147 -10.91 5.92 -11.96
N GLY A 148 -11.52 5.56 -13.10
CA GLY A 148 -11.17 6.10 -14.42
C GLY A 148 -9.89 5.51 -15.03
N TYR A 149 -9.34 4.41 -14.48
CA TYR A 149 -8.30 3.61 -15.14
C TYR A 149 -8.99 2.51 -15.95
N GLU A 150 -8.93 2.64 -17.29
CA GLU A 150 -9.56 1.72 -18.24
C GLU A 150 -8.50 1.29 -19.28
N PRO A 151 -7.69 0.27 -19.01
CA PRO A 151 -6.70 -0.21 -19.96
C PRO A 151 -7.35 -0.83 -21.19
N ALA A 152 -6.75 -0.63 -22.37
CA ALA A 152 -7.28 -1.13 -23.63
C ALA A 152 -7.33 -2.67 -23.65
N GLY A 153 -8.42 -3.24 -24.19
CA GLY A 153 -8.58 -4.69 -24.32
C GLY A 153 -8.83 -5.47 -23.04
N VAL A 154 -9.16 -4.77 -21.93
CA VAL A 154 -9.39 -5.37 -20.62
C VAL A 154 -10.80 -5.05 -20.13
N GLN A 155 -11.51 -6.07 -19.67
CA GLN A 155 -12.78 -5.85 -18.99
C GLN A 155 -12.52 -5.43 -17.54
N THR A 156 -13.03 -4.26 -17.12
CA THR A 156 -12.81 -3.79 -15.75
C THR A 156 -14.05 -4.01 -14.88
N ARG A 157 -13.85 -4.45 -13.66
CA ARG A 157 -14.87 -4.58 -12.62
C ARG A 157 -14.50 -3.75 -11.40
N GLN A 158 -15.38 -2.84 -11.01
CA GLN A 158 -15.18 -1.98 -9.85
C GLN A 158 -16.40 -2.06 -8.93
N PRO A 159 -16.25 -2.12 -7.59
CA PRO A 159 -17.34 -2.01 -6.65
C PRO A 159 -18.07 -0.66 -6.84
N LYS A 160 -19.40 -0.67 -6.83
CA LYS A 160 -20.17 0.56 -6.80
C LYS A 160 -19.81 1.32 -5.53
N LYS A 161 -19.52 2.61 -5.68
CA LYS A 161 -19.26 3.48 -4.53
C LYS A 161 -20.51 3.47 -3.65
N SER A 162 -20.42 2.92 -2.44
CA SER A 162 -21.51 3.07 -1.47
C SER A 162 -21.78 4.56 -1.28
N PRO A 163 -23.04 5.01 -1.34
CA PRO A 163 -23.37 6.39 -1.00
C PRO A 163 -22.82 6.62 0.40
N GLY A 164 -21.93 7.61 0.53
CA GLY A 164 -21.25 7.89 1.79
C GLY A 164 -22.30 7.99 2.90
N ARG A 165 -22.16 7.21 3.96
CA ARG A 165 -22.91 7.47 5.19
C ARG A 165 -22.55 8.89 5.58
N GLY A 166 -23.49 9.82 5.29
CA GLY A 166 -23.40 11.17 5.81
C GLY A 166 -23.25 11.05 7.30
N HIS A 167 -22.08 11.38 7.82
CA HIS A 167 -21.89 11.62 9.24
C HIS A 167 -22.63 12.93 9.52
N SER A 168 -23.97 12.85 9.62
CA SER A 168 -24.74 13.83 10.35
C SER A 168 -24.31 13.69 11.82
N ARG A 169 -23.31 14.49 12.22
CA ARG A 169 -23.06 14.72 13.63
C ARG A 169 -24.42 15.14 14.23
N PRO A 170 -24.93 14.43 15.24
CA PRO A 170 -26.10 14.92 15.95
C PRO A 170 -25.74 16.32 16.47
N ARG A 171 -26.51 17.33 16.06
CA ARG A 171 -26.46 18.65 16.69
C ARG A 171 -26.65 18.41 18.18
N ARG A 172 -25.63 18.67 18.99
CA ARG A 172 -25.82 18.83 20.43
C ARG A 172 -26.84 19.93 20.60
N SER A 173 -28.06 19.54 20.97
CA SER A 173 -29.05 20.46 21.51
C SER A 173 -28.40 21.15 22.70
N GLY A 174 -28.24 22.45 22.60
CA GLY A 174 -27.65 23.25 23.69
C GLY A 174 -28.47 23.02 24.96
N ALA A 175 -27.79 22.61 26.00
CA ALA A 175 -28.34 22.67 27.34
C ALA A 175 -28.65 24.13 27.66
N PRO A 176 -29.82 24.46 28.26
CA PRO A 176 -30.13 25.81 28.68
C PRO A 176 -29.13 26.26 29.73
N ALA A 177 -28.69 27.51 29.62
CA ALA A 177 -27.80 28.14 30.58
C ALA A 177 -28.44 28.15 31.98
N PRO A 178 -27.67 27.91 33.05
CA PRO A 178 -28.20 28.04 34.42
C PRO A 178 -28.56 29.49 34.68
N SER A 179 -29.77 29.70 35.23
CA SER A 179 -30.28 30.98 35.66
C SER A 179 -29.39 31.59 36.77
N PRO A 180 -29.20 32.90 36.81
CA PRO A 180 -28.44 33.52 37.91
C PRO A 180 -29.22 33.39 39.22
N MET A 181 -28.58 32.83 40.23
CA MET A 181 -29.10 32.77 41.59
C MET A 181 -29.17 34.22 42.12
N SER A 182 -30.40 34.67 42.38
CA SER A 182 -30.69 35.89 43.11
C SER A 182 -30.06 35.81 44.49
N GLY A 183 -29.28 36.82 44.82
CA GLY A 183 -28.69 36.96 46.11
C GLY A 183 -29.76 37.09 47.18
N CYS A 184 -29.57 36.38 48.28
CA CYS A 184 -30.21 36.63 49.52
C CYS A 184 -29.20 37.26 50.48
N GLY A 185 -29.38 38.55 50.77
CA GLY A 185 -28.64 39.20 51.79
C GLY A 185 -29.20 38.81 53.17
N SER A 186 -28.31 38.73 54.14
CA SER A 186 -28.64 38.79 55.57
C SER A 186 -27.40 39.31 56.24
N SER A 187 -27.53 40.36 56.62
CA SER A 187 -27.55 41.22 57.83
C SER A 187 -27.28 40.49 59.16
N LEU A 188 -26.34 41.05 59.88
CA LEU A 188 -26.31 41.19 61.36
C LEU A 188 -25.72 40.10 62.24
N LEU A 189 -24.76 40.43 62.92
CA LEU A 189 -24.29 40.71 64.30
C LEU A 189 -22.95 40.06 64.54
#